data_1896262a3a8aca9ff61a15229c8715fc
#
_entry.id   1896262a3a8aca9ff61a15229c8715fc
#
_cell.length_a   1.000
_cell.length_b   1.000
_cell.length_c   1.000
_cell.angle_alpha   90.00
_cell.angle_beta   90.00
_cell.angle_gamma   90.00
#
_symmetry.space_group_name_H-M   'P 1'
#
loop_
_entity.id
_entity.type
_entity.pdbx_description
1 polymer ?
#
loop_
_entity_poly.entity_id
_entity_poly.type
_entity_poly.pdbx_seq_one_letter_code
_entity_poly.pdbx_strand_id
1 'polypeptide(L)'
;MAIELQGQYQALARKYRPQTFEDVVGQEHVINALMNSIEQQRIHHAYLLTGTRGIGKTTIARIIAKCLECENGITAHPHVNGESLCDTCKAIADGNFPDVIEIDGASQTKVDDTRQLLESTQYPPLKGRFKVYIIDEVHMLSQSSFNALLKTLEEPPAYVKFILATTDPQKIPVTVLSRCLQFQLKALTVNQISAQIAKIATKENISFENDAVNLLARAARGSMR
;
A
#
# COMPACT_ATOMS: atom_id res chain seq x y z
N MET A 1 -38.49 -22.53 -3.06
CA MET A 1 -37.09 -22.61 -3.57
C MET A 1 -36.40 -21.35 -3.15
N ALA A 2 -35.67 -21.39 -2.05
CA ALA A 2 -34.89 -20.27 -1.56
C ALA A 2 -33.56 -20.22 -2.37
N ILE A 3 -33.34 -19.13 -3.07
CA ILE A 3 -32.05 -18.88 -3.76
C ILE A 3 -31.07 -18.49 -2.65
N GLU A 4 -30.15 -19.39 -2.34
CA GLU A 4 -29.01 -19.13 -1.47
C GLU A 4 -28.12 -18.08 -2.15
N LEU A 5 -28.22 -16.82 -1.70
CA LEU A 5 -27.27 -15.76 -1.97
C LEU A 5 -26.00 -15.98 -1.11
N GLN A 6 -25.26 -17.05 -1.37
CA GLN A 6 -23.93 -17.27 -0.83
C GLN A 6 -22.87 -16.63 -1.76
N GLY A 7 -22.81 -15.32 -1.77
CA GLY A 7 -21.71 -14.55 -2.30
C GLY A 7 -21.48 -13.37 -1.36
N GLN A 8 -20.42 -13.43 -0.52
CA GLN A 8 -20.04 -12.25 0.25
C GLN A 8 -19.82 -11.08 -0.72
N TYR A 9 -20.70 -10.08 -0.64
CA TYR A 9 -20.58 -8.87 -1.46
C TYR A 9 -19.25 -8.19 -1.13
N GLN A 10 -18.33 -8.20 -2.08
CA GLN A 10 -17.05 -7.53 -1.98
C GLN A 10 -17.05 -6.33 -2.93
N ALA A 11 -16.74 -5.14 -2.41
CA ALA A 11 -16.62 -3.94 -3.24
C ALA A 11 -15.56 -4.15 -4.34
N LEU A 12 -15.86 -3.78 -5.58
CA LEU A 12 -14.98 -3.95 -6.74
C LEU A 12 -13.58 -3.35 -6.51
N ALA A 13 -13.50 -2.20 -5.83
CA ALA A 13 -12.23 -1.58 -5.48
C ALA A 13 -11.34 -2.44 -4.57
N ARG A 14 -11.92 -3.38 -3.81
CA ARG A 14 -11.17 -4.35 -3.00
C ARG A 14 -10.87 -5.62 -3.81
N LYS A 15 -11.84 -6.12 -4.56
CA LYS A 15 -11.72 -7.31 -5.41
C LYS A 15 -10.62 -7.16 -6.47
N TYR A 16 -10.54 -5.97 -7.10
CA TYR A 16 -9.60 -5.65 -8.17
C TYR A 16 -8.41 -4.81 -7.69
N ARG A 17 -8.11 -4.84 -6.39
CA ARG A 17 -6.91 -4.16 -5.87
C ARG A 17 -5.66 -4.83 -6.45
N PRO A 18 -4.75 -4.07 -7.10
CA PRO A 18 -3.48 -4.59 -7.60
C PRO A 18 -2.74 -5.41 -6.56
N GLN A 19 -2.21 -6.55 -6.96
CA GLN A 19 -1.49 -7.48 -6.09
C GLN A 19 0.02 -7.45 -6.36
N THR A 20 0.43 -7.02 -7.55
CA THR A 20 1.82 -6.88 -7.99
C THR A 20 2.04 -5.49 -8.56
N PHE A 21 3.29 -5.12 -8.81
CA PHE A 21 3.63 -3.85 -9.45
C PHE A 21 3.10 -3.76 -10.89
N GLU A 22 3.08 -4.87 -11.61
CA GLU A 22 2.59 -4.96 -12.99
C GLU A 22 1.07 -4.71 -13.10
N ASP A 23 0.33 -4.97 -12.03
CA ASP A 23 -1.11 -4.72 -11.98
C ASP A 23 -1.46 -3.23 -11.73
N VAL A 24 -0.48 -2.43 -11.26
CA VAL A 24 -0.71 -1.03 -10.92
C VAL A 24 -0.83 -0.19 -12.18
N VAL A 25 -1.94 0.53 -12.30
CA VAL A 25 -2.18 1.44 -13.43
C VAL A 25 -1.53 2.79 -13.16
N GLY A 26 -0.73 3.24 -14.13
CA GLY A 26 0.05 4.46 -13.99
C GLY A 26 1.20 4.32 -12.97
N GLN A 27 1.84 5.40 -12.57
CA GLN A 27 2.92 5.43 -11.58
C GLN A 27 4.23 4.75 -12.05
N GLU A 28 4.44 4.58 -13.35
CA GLU A 28 5.58 3.85 -13.92
C GLU A 28 6.92 4.35 -13.36
N HIS A 29 7.03 5.67 -13.11
CA HIS A 29 8.24 6.29 -12.54
C HIS A 29 8.53 5.82 -11.10
N VAL A 30 7.49 5.60 -10.29
CA VAL A 30 7.63 5.08 -8.92
C VAL A 30 7.88 3.58 -8.95
N ILE A 31 7.10 2.86 -9.76
CA ILE A 31 7.19 1.40 -9.88
C ILE A 31 8.58 0.98 -10.34
N ASN A 32 9.11 1.56 -11.40
CA ASN A 32 10.43 1.23 -11.93
C ASN A 32 11.54 1.51 -10.89
N ALA A 33 11.45 2.62 -10.15
CA ALA A 33 12.41 2.95 -9.12
C ALA A 33 12.36 1.96 -7.95
N LEU A 34 11.16 1.55 -7.51
CA LEU A 34 10.96 0.56 -6.45
C LEU A 34 11.46 -0.82 -6.88
N MET A 35 11.07 -1.30 -8.07
CA MET A 35 11.50 -2.59 -8.61
C MET A 35 13.02 -2.66 -8.70
N ASN A 36 13.66 -1.68 -9.31
CA ASN A 36 15.13 -1.62 -9.41
C ASN A 36 15.81 -1.62 -8.03
N SER A 37 15.26 -0.89 -7.06
CA SER A 37 15.80 -0.84 -5.69
C SER A 37 15.71 -2.21 -5.02
N ILE A 38 14.57 -2.91 -5.18
CA ILE A 38 14.33 -4.23 -4.60
C ILE A 38 15.22 -5.29 -5.26
N GLU A 39 15.34 -5.31 -6.59
CA GLU A 39 16.18 -6.24 -7.35
C GLU A 39 17.67 -6.08 -7.01
N GLN A 40 18.11 -4.84 -6.81
CA GLN A 40 19.48 -4.54 -6.37
C GLN A 40 19.69 -4.74 -4.85
N GLN A 41 18.67 -5.18 -4.12
CA GLN A 41 18.66 -5.33 -2.66
C GLN A 41 19.05 -4.05 -1.90
N ARG A 42 18.81 -2.88 -2.52
CA ARG A 42 19.02 -1.56 -1.93
C ARG A 42 17.75 -1.07 -1.25
N ILE A 43 17.37 -1.74 -0.16
CA ILE A 43 16.12 -1.50 0.53
C ILE A 43 16.33 -0.44 1.60
N HIS A 44 15.67 0.70 1.44
CA HIS A 44 15.68 1.76 2.43
C HIS A 44 14.89 1.35 3.68
N HIS A 45 15.20 1.95 4.83
CA HIS A 45 14.47 1.69 6.06
C HIS A 45 13.11 2.39 6.12
N ALA A 46 12.91 3.48 5.38
CA ALA A 46 11.65 4.23 5.35
C ALA A 46 11.32 4.78 3.96
N TYR A 47 10.10 4.53 3.51
CA TYR A 47 9.52 5.05 2.28
C TYR A 47 8.36 6.00 2.61
N LEU A 48 8.23 7.09 1.88
CA LEU A 48 7.10 8.00 1.99
C LEU A 48 6.39 8.11 0.64
N LEU A 49 5.15 7.65 0.59
CA LEU A 49 4.26 7.72 -0.58
C LEU A 49 3.32 8.92 -0.43
N THR A 50 3.44 9.89 -1.33
CA THR A 50 2.62 11.11 -1.30
C THR A 50 1.68 11.17 -2.49
N GLY A 51 0.54 11.86 -2.33
CA GLY A 51 -0.41 12.11 -3.41
C GLY A 51 -1.87 12.02 -2.98
N THR A 52 -2.79 12.36 -3.87
CA THR A 52 -4.23 12.45 -3.55
C THR A 52 -4.84 11.11 -3.14
N ARG A 53 -6.06 11.15 -2.59
CA ARG A 53 -6.76 9.94 -2.14
C ARG A 53 -7.14 9.04 -3.32
N GLY A 54 -7.00 7.72 -3.15
CA GLY A 54 -7.45 6.72 -4.13
C GLY A 54 -6.53 6.49 -5.33
N ILE A 55 -5.28 7.01 -5.32
CA ILE A 55 -4.30 6.83 -6.41
C ILE A 55 -3.39 5.61 -6.23
N GLY A 56 -3.57 4.83 -5.15
CA GLY A 56 -2.85 3.58 -4.94
C GLY A 56 -1.75 3.58 -3.87
N LYS A 57 -1.61 4.62 -3.02
CA LYS A 57 -0.57 4.68 -1.96
C LYS A 57 -0.54 3.42 -1.09
N THR A 58 -1.65 3.09 -0.44
CA THR A 58 -1.75 1.90 0.43
C THR A 58 -1.61 0.59 -0.35
N THR A 59 -2.01 0.58 -1.63
CA THR A 59 -1.83 -0.58 -2.52
C THR A 59 -0.34 -0.82 -2.79
N ILE A 60 0.40 0.21 -3.19
CA ILE A 60 1.86 0.13 -3.42
C ILE A 60 2.57 -0.25 -2.11
N ALA A 61 2.16 0.31 -0.97
CA ALA A 61 2.71 -0.05 0.33
C ALA A 61 2.60 -1.55 0.62
N ARG A 62 1.45 -2.15 0.38
CA ARG A 62 1.24 -3.60 0.55
C ARG A 62 2.03 -4.43 -0.46
N ILE A 63 2.19 -3.95 -1.70
CA ILE A 63 3.03 -4.63 -2.69
C ILE A 63 4.50 -4.62 -2.23
N ILE A 64 5.01 -3.50 -1.76
CA ILE A 64 6.37 -3.42 -1.18
C ILE A 64 6.52 -4.43 -0.04
N ALA A 65 5.57 -4.50 0.89
CA ALA A 65 5.60 -5.47 1.99
C ALA A 65 5.66 -6.92 1.48
N LYS A 66 4.87 -7.28 0.46
CA LYS A 66 4.94 -8.60 -0.18
C LYS A 66 6.29 -8.88 -0.82
N CYS A 67 6.87 -7.88 -1.51
CA CYS A 67 8.19 -8.01 -2.12
C CYS A 67 9.29 -8.29 -1.09
N LEU A 68 9.18 -7.69 0.09
CA LEU A 68 10.13 -7.87 1.19
C LEU A 68 9.97 -9.21 1.90
N GLU A 69 8.72 -9.68 2.05
CA GLU A 69 8.35 -10.84 2.87
C GLU A 69 8.08 -12.12 2.06
N CYS A 70 8.17 -12.09 0.73
CA CYS A 70 7.89 -13.27 -0.10
C CYS A 70 8.76 -14.45 0.30
N GLU A 71 8.18 -15.65 0.46
CA GLU A 71 8.89 -16.87 0.90
C GLU A 71 10.08 -17.22 -0.01
N ASN A 72 9.98 -16.90 -1.30
CA ASN A 72 11.04 -17.14 -2.28
C ASN A 72 12.18 -16.11 -2.24
N GLY A 73 12.23 -15.28 -1.21
CA GLY A 73 13.24 -14.24 -1.05
C GLY A 73 12.70 -12.82 -1.32
N ILE A 74 13.59 -11.85 -1.18
CA ILE A 74 13.28 -10.46 -1.54
C ILE A 74 13.22 -10.40 -3.07
N THR A 75 12.08 -9.98 -3.60
CA THR A 75 11.81 -9.95 -5.06
C THR A 75 10.90 -8.80 -5.45
N ALA A 76 11.11 -8.22 -6.62
CA ALA A 76 10.19 -7.24 -7.20
C ALA A 76 8.89 -7.88 -7.73
N HIS A 77 8.87 -9.21 -7.88
CA HIS A 77 7.75 -9.98 -8.41
C HIS A 77 7.19 -10.93 -7.35
N PRO A 78 6.34 -10.45 -6.41
CA PRO A 78 5.81 -11.28 -5.35
C PRO A 78 4.84 -12.34 -5.91
N HIS A 79 4.90 -13.54 -5.37
CA HIS A 79 4.11 -14.69 -5.84
C HIS A 79 2.69 -14.64 -5.28
N VAL A 80 1.77 -14.07 -6.03
CA VAL A 80 0.38 -13.84 -5.60
C VAL A 80 -0.67 -14.62 -6.41
N ASN A 81 -0.24 -15.30 -7.49
CA ASN A 81 -1.16 -15.99 -8.40
C ASN A 81 -0.57 -17.34 -8.88
N GLY A 82 -1.45 -18.31 -9.17
CA GLY A 82 -1.10 -19.58 -9.80
C GLY A 82 -0.55 -20.64 -8.85
N GLU A 83 0.18 -21.62 -9.41
CA GLU A 83 0.75 -22.76 -8.68
C GLU A 83 1.85 -22.36 -7.69
N SER A 84 2.38 -21.15 -7.81
CA SER A 84 3.42 -20.58 -6.95
C SER A 84 2.87 -19.62 -5.89
N LEU A 85 1.60 -19.74 -5.51
CA LEU A 85 0.97 -18.88 -4.52
C LEU A 85 1.73 -19.00 -3.18
N CYS A 86 2.32 -17.88 -2.76
CA CYS A 86 3.02 -17.78 -1.48
C CYS A 86 2.03 -17.49 -0.35
N ASP A 87 2.00 -18.32 0.67
CA ASP A 87 1.09 -18.15 1.82
C ASP A 87 1.31 -16.83 2.53
N THR A 88 2.57 -16.39 2.65
CA THR A 88 2.92 -15.08 3.21
C THR A 88 2.35 -13.94 2.37
N CYS A 89 2.52 -13.96 1.04
CA CYS A 89 1.95 -12.93 0.16
C CYS A 89 0.44 -12.87 0.24
N LYS A 90 -0.23 -14.02 0.38
CA LYS A 90 -1.68 -14.10 0.59
C LYS A 90 -2.07 -13.54 1.96
N ALA A 91 -1.39 -13.92 3.03
CA ALA A 91 -1.66 -13.41 4.37
C ALA A 91 -1.50 -11.89 4.44
N ILE A 92 -0.50 -11.30 3.74
CA ILE A 92 -0.32 -9.85 3.65
C ILE A 92 -1.48 -9.20 2.87
N ALA A 93 -1.93 -9.83 1.76
CA ALA A 93 -3.07 -9.32 0.99
C ALA A 93 -4.35 -9.27 1.83
N ASP A 94 -4.56 -10.30 2.67
CA ASP A 94 -5.71 -10.43 3.57
C ASP A 94 -5.58 -9.58 4.85
N GLY A 95 -4.39 -9.02 5.11
CA GLY A 95 -4.10 -8.21 6.31
C GLY A 95 -3.88 -9.03 7.58
N ASN A 96 -3.48 -10.30 7.44
CA ASN A 96 -3.34 -11.27 8.55
C ASN A 96 -1.89 -11.68 8.85
N PHE A 97 -0.90 -11.10 8.15
CA PHE A 97 0.49 -11.42 8.41
C PHE A 97 1.02 -10.66 9.65
N PRO A 98 1.55 -11.36 10.67
CA PRO A 98 1.83 -10.74 11.97
C PRO A 98 2.93 -9.67 11.94
N ASP A 99 3.90 -9.78 11.01
CA ASP A 99 5.02 -8.85 10.90
C ASP A 99 4.77 -7.70 9.92
N VAL A 100 3.57 -7.62 9.31
CA VAL A 100 3.10 -6.47 8.52
C VAL A 100 1.97 -5.79 9.28
N ILE A 101 2.29 -4.68 9.91
CA ILE A 101 1.40 -3.93 10.78
C ILE A 101 0.88 -2.71 10.03
N GLU A 102 -0.43 -2.70 9.75
CA GLU A 102 -1.07 -1.57 9.06
C GLU A 102 -1.80 -0.68 10.08
N ILE A 103 -1.45 0.60 10.08
CA ILE A 103 -1.97 1.62 10.98
C ILE A 103 -2.62 2.72 10.13
N ASP A 104 -3.86 3.08 10.45
CA ASP A 104 -4.52 4.26 9.91
C ASP A 104 -4.37 5.42 10.90
N GLY A 105 -3.56 6.42 10.53
CA GLY A 105 -3.32 7.60 11.35
C GLY A 105 -4.56 8.45 11.59
N ALA A 106 -5.60 8.31 10.76
CA ALA A 106 -6.87 9.01 10.95
C ALA A 106 -7.81 8.35 11.96
N SER A 107 -7.51 7.12 12.40
CA SER A 107 -8.30 6.40 13.39
C SER A 107 -8.07 6.96 14.80
N GLN A 108 -8.98 7.81 15.27
CA GLN A 108 -8.87 8.53 16.55
C GLN A 108 -8.81 7.64 17.79
N THR A 109 -9.21 6.38 17.70
CA THR A 109 -9.27 5.45 18.85
C THR A 109 -7.91 4.87 19.26
N LYS A 110 -6.82 5.23 18.57
CA LYS A 110 -5.53 4.52 18.69
C LYS A 110 -4.30 5.43 18.84
N VAL A 111 -4.44 6.64 19.36
CA VAL A 111 -3.27 7.54 19.54
C VAL A 111 -2.24 6.93 20.49
N ASP A 112 -2.68 6.36 21.61
CA ASP A 112 -1.81 5.67 22.56
C ASP A 112 -1.36 4.30 22.02
N ASP A 113 -2.23 3.58 21.29
CA ASP A 113 -1.90 2.31 20.66
C ASP A 113 -0.81 2.49 19.60
N THR A 114 -0.86 3.57 18.79
CA THR A 114 0.16 3.86 17.77
C THR A 114 1.54 4.08 18.41
N ARG A 115 1.59 4.77 19.53
CA ARG A 115 2.84 4.96 20.27
C ARG A 115 3.40 3.63 20.79
N GLN A 116 2.56 2.80 21.40
CA GLN A 116 2.97 1.47 21.88
C GLN A 116 3.42 0.56 20.74
N LEU A 117 2.73 0.62 19.58
CA LEU A 117 3.16 -0.11 18.40
C LEU A 117 4.54 0.33 17.88
N LEU A 118 4.81 1.63 17.87
CA LEU A 118 6.12 2.15 17.50
C LEU A 118 7.21 1.80 18.54
N GLU A 119 6.87 1.75 19.82
CA GLU A 119 7.78 1.25 20.86
C GLU A 119 8.07 -0.25 20.70
N SER A 120 7.18 -1.02 20.06
CA SER A 120 7.39 -2.44 19.76
C SER A 120 8.40 -2.72 18.65
N THR A 121 8.95 -1.69 18.01
CA THR A 121 9.97 -1.82 16.94
C THR A 121 11.28 -2.43 17.44
N GLN A 122 11.54 -2.40 18.74
CA GLN A 122 12.71 -3.03 19.34
C GLN A 122 12.69 -4.57 19.33
N TYR A 123 11.53 -5.18 19.09
CA TYR A 123 11.40 -6.64 19.02
C TYR A 123 11.52 -7.13 17.57
N PRO A 124 12.31 -8.21 17.33
CA PRO A 124 12.47 -8.78 16.00
C PRO A 124 11.14 -9.32 15.44
N PRO A 125 11.06 -9.57 14.10
CA PRO A 125 9.90 -10.19 13.49
C PRO A 125 9.66 -11.61 14.02
N LEU A 126 8.40 -12.05 13.98
CA LEU A 126 7.98 -13.39 14.45
C LEU A 126 8.17 -14.47 13.38
N LYS A 127 7.85 -14.16 12.13
CA LYS A 127 7.88 -15.09 10.98
C LYS A 127 8.61 -14.51 9.78
N GLY A 128 8.48 -13.21 9.57
CA GLY A 128 9.02 -12.50 8.41
C GLY A 128 10.52 -12.26 8.49
N ARG A 129 11.09 -11.72 7.40
CA ARG A 129 12.46 -11.18 7.39
C ARG A 129 12.54 -9.83 8.02
N PHE A 130 11.46 -9.06 7.86
CA PHE A 130 11.35 -7.69 8.34
C PHE A 130 10.08 -7.53 9.17
N LYS A 131 10.07 -6.50 9.98
CA LYS A 131 8.88 -6.00 10.64
C LYS A 131 8.47 -4.72 9.91
N VAL A 132 7.41 -4.82 9.10
CA VAL A 132 6.97 -3.77 8.20
C VAL A 132 5.81 -2.99 8.81
N TYR A 133 5.98 -1.69 8.97
CA TYR A 133 4.93 -0.79 9.43
C TYR A 133 4.40 0.02 8.26
N ILE A 134 3.16 -0.19 7.88
CA ILE A 134 2.43 0.62 6.90
C ILE A 134 1.58 1.63 7.68
N ILE A 135 1.91 2.91 7.57
CA ILE A 135 1.17 3.98 8.25
C ILE A 135 0.47 4.83 7.20
N ASP A 136 -0.83 4.64 7.06
CA ASP A 136 -1.67 5.46 6.16
C ASP A 136 -2.07 6.77 6.85
N GLU A 137 -2.20 7.84 6.07
CA GLU A 137 -2.46 9.21 6.52
C GLU A 137 -1.57 9.64 7.70
N VAL A 138 -0.27 9.37 7.57
CA VAL A 138 0.74 9.61 8.63
C VAL A 138 0.71 11.03 9.19
N HIS A 139 0.27 12.03 8.40
CA HIS A 139 0.12 13.41 8.85
C HIS A 139 -0.92 13.60 9.97
N MET A 140 -1.76 12.60 10.23
CA MET A 140 -2.75 12.61 11.30
C MET A 140 -2.22 12.07 12.64
N LEU A 141 -0.98 11.62 12.67
CA LEU A 141 -0.36 11.16 13.92
C LEU A 141 -0.23 12.29 14.93
N SER A 142 -0.35 11.95 16.21
CA SER A 142 -0.08 12.89 17.30
C SER A 142 1.41 13.27 17.37
N GLN A 143 1.71 14.38 18.02
CA GLN A 143 3.09 14.82 18.24
C GLN A 143 3.91 13.75 19.01
N SER A 144 3.31 13.06 19.96
CA SER A 144 3.96 11.97 20.72
C SER A 144 4.29 10.77 19.83
N SER A 145 3.38 10.41 18.92
CA SER A 145 3.60 9.34 17.94
C SER A 145 4.68 9.71 16.91
N PHE A 146 4.71 10.96 16.44
CA PHE A 146 5.81 11.44 15.60
C PHE A 146 7.16 11.38 16.31
N ASN A 147 7.23 11.74 17.58
CA ASN A 147 8.47 11.67 18.35
C ASN A 147 8.95 10.22 18.53
N ALA A 148 8.02 9.28 18.75
CA ALA A 148 8.35 7.85 18.82
C ALA A 148 8.84 7.33 17.45
N LEU A 149 8.18 7.71 16.37
CA LEU A 149 8.58 7.37 15.00
C LEU A 149 9.99 7.91 14.67
N LEU A 150 10.27 9.17 15.03
CA LEU A 150 11.56 9.81 14.78
C LEU A 150 12.71 9.06 15.45
N LYS A 151 12.56 8.61 16.69
CA LYS A 151 13.59 7.82 17.38
C LYS A 151 13.99 6.58 16.58
N THR A 152 12.99 5.87 16.05
CA THR A 152 13.25 4.66 15.25
C THR A 152 13.78 4.99 13.85
N LEU A 153 13.39 6.12 13.26
CA LEU A 153 13.93 6.56 11.97
C LEU A 153 15.39 7.04 12.05
N GLU A 154 15.84 7.51 13.21
CA GLU A 154 17.23 7.94 13.45
C GLU A 154 18.16 6.75 13.60
N GLU A 155 17.74 5.74 14.35
CA GLU A 155 18.51 4.51 14.60
C GLU A 155 17.63 3.28 14.29
N PRO A 156 17.33 3.04 12.98
CA PRO A 156 16.42 1.97 12.61
C PRO A 156 17.07 0.59 12.80
N PRO A 157 16.44 -0.34 13.55
CA PRO A 157 16.86 -1.72 13.54
C PRO A 157 16.86 -2.28 12.11
N ALA A 158 17.84 -3.09 11.75
CA ALA A 158 18.01 -3.58 10.37
C ALA A 158 16.76 -4.30 9.83
N TYR A 159 16.02 -4.94 10.72
CA TYR A 159 14.80 -5.67 10.41
C TYR A 159 13.54 -4.80 10.37
N VAL A 160 13.58 -3.50 10.72
CA VAL A 160 12.41 -2.62 10.69
C VAL A 160 12.34 -1.89 9.36
N LYS A 161 11.15 -1.86 8.76
CA LYS A 161 10.84 -1.09 7.55
C LYS A 161 9.58 -0.28 7.75
N PHE A 162 9.63 1.00 7.40
CA PHE A 162 8.47 1.89 7.41
C PHE A 162 8.01 2.21 5.99
N ILE A 163 6.71 2.15 5.76
CA ILE A 163 6.06 2.59 4.52
C ILE A 163 4.97 3.58 4.92
N LEU A 164 5.30 4.84 4.82
CA LEU A 164 4.43 5.95 5.21
C LEU A 164 3.62 6.40 4.00
N ALA A 165 2.34 6.70 4.18
CA ALA A 165 1.49 7.24 3.15
C ALA A 165 0.79 8.52 3.65
N THR A 166 0.68 9.53 2.79
CA THR A 166 0.00 10.77 3.14
C THR A 166 -0.66 11.43 1.94
N THR A 167 -1.77 12.11 2.19
CA THR A 167 -2.39 13.04 1.23
C THR A 167 -1.88 14.47 1.40
N ASP A 168 -1.25 14.78 2.53
CA ASP A 168 -0.78 16.12 2.86
C ASP A 168 0.67 16.09 3.37
N PRO A 169 1.67 16.10 2.46
CA PRO A 169 3.07 16.04 2.85
C PRO A 169 3.54 17.30 3.60
N GLN A 170 2.85 18.44 3.46
CA GLN A 170 3.24 19.68 4.11
C GLN A 170 3.06 19.64 5.63
N LYS A 171 2.19 18.77 6.14
CA LYS A 171 1.97 18.56 7.57
C LYS A 171 2.98 17.63 8.23
N ILE A 172 3.86 17.00 7.45
CA ILE A 172 4.87 16.10 8.00
C ILE A 172 6.10 16.90 8.42
N PRO A 173 6.63 16.68 9.63
CA PRO A 173 7.85 17.34 10.07
C PRO A 173 9.03 17.10 9.11
N VAL A 174 9.80 18.14 8.83
CA VAL A 174 10.97 18.05 7.94
C VAL A 174 11.99 17.01 8.42
N THR A 175 12.07 16.81 9.74
CA THR A 175 12.90 15.78 10.37
C THR A 175 12.51 14.34 9.96
N VAL A 176 11.23 14.07 9.71
CA VAL A 176 10.74 12.79 9.16
C VAL A 176 11.03 12.73 7.66
N LEU A 177 10.70 13.80 6.92
CA LEU A 177 10.90 13.88 5.48
C LEU A 177 12.35 13.61 5.07
N SER A 178 13.33 14.16 5.81
CA SER A 178 14.76 14.01 5.53
C SER A 178 15.28 12.58 5.71
N ARG A 179 14.53 11.71 6.40
CA ARG A 179 14.90 10.31 6.69
C ARG A 179 14.15 9.29 5.84
N CYS A 180 13.27 9.77 4.97
CA CYS A 180 12.45 8.91 4.11
C CYS A 180 12.84 9.05 2.64
N LEU A 181 12.83 7.94 1.92
CA LEU A 181 12.85 7.96 0.47
C LEU A 181 11.45 8.31 -0.04
N GLN A 182 11.34 9.49 -0.68
CA GLN A 182 10.06 10.08 -1.03
C GLN A 182 9.65 9.72 -2.45
N PHE A 183 8.40 9.26 -2.62
CA PHE A 183 7.79 8.98 -3.91
C PHE A 183 6.46 9.75 -4.04
N GLN A 184 6.39 10.58 -5.06
CA GLN A 184 5.17 11.34 -5.37
C GLN A 184 4.37 10.59 -6.43
N LEU A 185 3.19 10.09 -6.06
CA LEU A 185 2.25 9.48 -6.97
C LEU A 185 1.44 10.56 -7.68
N LYS A 186 1.17 10.34 -8.96
CA LYS A 186 0.40 11.25 -9.81
C LYS A 186 -1.07 10.84 -9.87
N ALA A 187 -1.96 11.81 -10.01
CA ALA A 187 -3.36 11.53 -10.33
C ALA A 187 -3.46 10.80 -11.68
N LEU A 188 -4.35 9.83 -11.76
CA LEU A 188 -4.54 9.05 -12.99
C LEU A 188 -5.26 9.87 -14.05
N THR A 189 -4.91 9.66 -15.30
CA THR A 189 -5.58 10.30 -16.44
C THR A 189 -6.95 9.67 -16.67
N VAL A 190 -7.85 10.42 -17.30
CA VAL A 190 -9.18 9.91 -17.68
C VAL A 190 -9.05 8.64 -18.52
N ASN A 191 -8.09 8.59 -19.46
CA ASN A 191 -7.89 7.43 -20.32
C ASN A 191 -7.44 6.18 -19.53
N GLN A 192 -6.55 6.33 -18.54
CA GLN A 192 -6.12 5.23 -17.68
C GLN A 192 -7.29 4.69 -16.84
N ILE A 193 -8.11 5.59 -16.28
CA ILE A 193 -9.28 5.20 -15.50
C ILE A 193 -10.34 4.53 -16.39
N SER A 194 -10.64 5.10 -17.58
CA SER A 194 -11.59 4.51 -18.53
C SER A 194 -11.18 3.09 -18.94
N ALA A 195 -9.90 2.91 -19.29
CA ALA A 195 -9.38 1.60 -19.68
C ALA A 195 -9.52 0.57 -18.53
N GLN A 196 -9.25 0.99 -17.29
CA GLN A 196 -9.38 0.09 -16.14
C GLN A 196 -10.85 -0.23 -15.82
N ILE A 197 -11.76 0.74 -15.90
CA ILE A 197 -13.20 0.50 -15.73
C ILE A 197 -13.69 -0.49 -16.78
N ALA A 198 -13.35 -0.28 -18.07
CA ALA A 198 -13.74 -1.18 -19.14
C ALA A 198 -13.21 -2.60 -18.93
N LYS A 199 -11.94 -2.74 -18.50
CA LYS A 199 -11.32 -4.03 -18.17
C LYS A 199 -12.08 -4.74 -17.03
N ILE A 200 -12.47 -4.01 -15.99
CA ILE A 200 -13.22 -4.58 -14.86
C ILE A 200 -14.64 -4.96 -15.28
N ALA A 201 -15.35 -4.08 -16.01
CA ALA A 201 -16.70 -4.36 -16.49
C ALA A 201 -16.74 -5.62 -17.39
N THR A 202 -15.76 -5.78 -18.28
CA THR A 202 -15.63 -6.99 -19.08
C THR A 202 -15.43 -8.24 -18.24
N LYS A 203 -14.58 -8.17 -17.19
CA LYS A 203 -14.35 -9.31 -16.27
C LYS A 203 -15.59 -9.67 -15.45
N GLU A 204 -16.41 -8.67 -15.12
CA GLU A 204 -17.68 -8.87 -14.38
C GLU A 204 -18.87 -9.17 -15.30
N ASN A 205 -18.66 -9.31 -16.61
CA ASN A 205 -19.72 -9.50 -17.63
C ASN A 205 -20.78 -8.38 -17.59
N ILE A 206 -20.37 -7.16 -17.30
CA ILE A 206 -21.24 -5.97 -17.31
C ILE A 206 -21.13 -5.32 -18.68
N SER A 207 -22.26 -5.20 -19.40
CA SER A 207 -22.33 -4.43 -20.65
C SER A 207 -22.21 -2.92 -20.33
N PHE A 208 -21.45 -2.19 -21.13
CA PHE A 208 -21.26 -0.74 -20.94
C PHE A 208 -21.13 -0.03 -22.29
N GLU A 209 -21.48 1.26 -22.25
CA GLU A 209 -21.22 2.19 -23.34
C GLU A 209 -19.94 2.99 -23.04
N ASN A 210 -19.15 3.27 -24.09
CA ASN A 210 -17.89 4.01 -23.93
C ASN A 210 -18.10 5.41 -23.33
N ASP A 211 -19.19 6.07 -23.67
CA ASP A 211 -19.53 7.40 -23.14
C ASP A 211 -19.83 7.35 -21.63
N ALA A 212 -20.53 6.31 -21.17
CA ALA A 212 -20.77 6.10 -19.75
C ALA A 212 -19.46 5.88 -18.98
N VAL A 213 -18.56 5.05 -19.51
CA VAL A 213 -17.23 4.81 -18.91
C VAL A 213 -16.42 6.10 -18.84
N ASN A 214 -16.44 6.93 -19.90
CA ASN A 214 -15.75 8.21 -19.93
C ASN A 214 -16.31 9.20 -18.91
N LEU A 215 -17.63 9.25 -18.73
CA LEU A 215 -18.27 10.10 -17.71
C LEU A 215 -17.85 9.67 -16.30
N LEU A 216 -17.87 8.38 -16.00
CA LEU A 216 -17.39 7.81 -14.73
C LEU A 216 -15.92 8.16 -14.48
N ALA A 217 -15.06 8.00 -15.49
CA ALA A 217 -13.64 8.31 -15.39
C ALA A 217 -13.37 9.80 -15.11
N ARG A 218 -14.15 10.71 -15.70
CA ARG A 218 -14.08 12.16 -15.40
C ARG A 218 -14.56 12.45 -13.98
N ALA A 219 -15.65 11.81 -13.55
CA ALA A 219 -16.19 11.97 -12.19
C ALA A 219 -15.21 11.47 -11.10
N ALA A 220 -14.39 10.49 -11.41
CA ALA A 220 -13.38 9.93 -10.51
C ALA A 220 -12.24 10.90 -10.16
N ARG A 221 -12.04 12.00 -10.91
CA ARG A 221 -11.04 13.06 -10.63
C ARG A 221 -9.63 12.52 -10.34
N GLY A 222 -9.18 11.54 -11.11
CA GLY A 222 -7.84 10.95 -10.95
C GLY A 222 -7.74 9.85 -9.90
N SER A 223 -8.83 9.46 -9.23
CA SER A 223 -8.88 8.39 -8.25
C SER A 223 -9.33 7.06 -8.89
N MET A 224 -8.70 5.95 -8.51
CA MET A 224 -9.11 4.60 -8.92
C MET A 224 -10.07 3.92 -7.89
N ARG A 225 -10.42 4.63 -6.83
CA ARG A 225 -11.22 4.07 -5.73
C ARG A 225 -12.73 4.22 -5.88
#